data_1dd59bfcf6365a6cd49f82598c1de7ff
#
_entry.id   1dd59bfcf6365a6cd49f82598c1de7ff
#
_cell.length_a   1.000
_cell.length_b   1.000
_cell.length_c   1.000
_cell.angle_alpha   90.00
_cell.angle_beta   90.00
_cell.angle_gamma   90.00
#
_symmetry.space_group_name_H-M   'P 1'
#
loop_
_entity.id
_entity.type
_entity.pdbx_description
1 polymer ?
#
loop_
_entity_poly.entity_id
_entity_poly.type
_entity_poly.pdbx_seq_one_letter_code
_entity_poly.pdbx_strand_id
1 'polypeptide(L)'
;MFKLGKSVDIKCDREELFRFHLNTNNITVISPPFPVVSDIKMSSNPLAKGSTVDLTVSFILFKMKWFLEVSEVLENSLVRDTQLRGPFKYWVHDHIFEEIPGGTRMTDEVRFIPPFGILGLLALP
;
A
#
# COMPACT_ATOMS: atom_id res chain seq x y z
N MET A 1 3.74 2.45 18.41
CA MET A 1 3.44 2.03 17.04
C MET A 1 1.99 1.65 16.94
N PHE A 2 1.34 2.10 15.90
CA PHE A 2 -0.07 1.78 15.63
C PHE A 2 -0.16 0.71 14.54
N LYS A 3 -1.24 -0.07 14.57
CA LYS A 3 -1.51 -1.12 13.61
C LYS A 3 -2.96 -1.08 13.19
N LEU A 4 -3.19 -1.06 11.87
CA LEU A 4 -4.53 -1.16 11.29
C LEU A 4 -4.55 -2.35 10.33
N GLY A 5 -5.67 -3.07 10.30
CA GLY A 5 -5.82 -4.20 9.41
C GLY A 5 -7.25 -4.32 8.90
N LYS A 6 -7.37 -4.80 7.65
CA LYS A 6 -8.66 -5.05 7.01
C LYS A 6 -8.52 -6.23 6.06
N SER A 7 -9.48 -7.15 6.09
CA SER A 7 -9.53 -8.29 5.18
C SER A 7 -10.77 -8.24 4.32
N VAL A 8 -10.65 -8.74 3.08
CA VAL A 8 -11.77 -8.90 2.16
C VAL A 8 -11.60 -10.22 1.42
N ASP A 9 -12.70 -10.94 1.22
CA ASP A 9 -12.71 -12.18 0.45
C ASP A 9 -13.19 -11.86 -0.97
N ILE A 10 -12.39 -12.25 -1.95
CA ILE A 10 -12.60 -11.94 -3.36
C ILE A 10 -12.70 -13.24 -4.14
N LYS A 11 -13.70 -13.34 -5.02
CA LYS A 11 -13.88 -14.50 -5.91
C LYS A 11 -12.92 -14.40 -7.09
N CYS A 12 -11.65 -14.57 -6.81
CA CYS A 12 -10.58 -14.47 -7.79
C CYS A 12 -9.46 -15.39 -7.37
N ASP A 13 -8.80 -16.01 -8.34
CA ASP A 13 -7.64 -16.85 -8.09
C ASP A 13 -6.52 -16.04 -7.44
N ARG A 14 -5.83 -16.63 -6.46
CA ARG A 14 -4.78 -15.97 -5.70
C ARG A 14 -3.64 -15.46 -6.58
N GLU A 15 -3.21 -16.27 -7.53
CA GLU A 15 -2.15 -15.90 -8.46
C GLU A 15 -2.54 -14.71 -9.34
N GLU A 16 -3.76 -14.71 -9.88
CA GLU A 16 -4.26 -13.61 -10.70
C GLU A 16 -4.38 -12.31 -9.89
N LEU A 17 -4.89 -12.40 -8.67
CA LEU A 17 -5.04 -11.24 -7.80
C LEU A 17 -3.69 -10.67 -7.40
N PHE A 18 -2.72 -11.54 -7.12
CA PHE A 18 -1.36 -11.15 -6.80
C PHE A 18 -0.70 -10.39 -7.97
N ARG A 19 -0.82 -10.92 -9.19
CA ARG A 19 -0.31 -10.25 -10.39
C ARG A 19 -1.00 -8.92 -10.65
N PHE A 20 -2.30 -8.85 -10.40
CA PHE A 20 -3.06 -7.61 -10.52
C PHE A 20 -2.46 -6.51 -9.65
N HIS A 21 -2.06 -6.83 -8.42
CA HIS A 21 -1.46 -5.88 -7.49
C HIS A 21 -0.06 -5.42 -7.90
N LEU A 22 0.69 -6.25 -8.59
CA LEU A 22 2.02 -5.90 -9.07
C LEU A 22 1.99 -5.11 -10.39
N ASN A 23 0.89 -5.13 -11.10
CA ASN A 23 0.75 -4.42 -12.37
C ASN A 23 0.50 -2.94 -12.09
N THR A 24 1.46 -2.09 -12.50
CA THR A 24 1.41 -0.65 -12.26
C THR A 24 0.21 0.05 -12.92
N ASN A 25 -0.36 -0.54 -13.96
CA ASN A 25 -1.56 0.01 -14.60
C ASN A 25 -2.80 -0.04 -13.71
N ASN A 26 -2.76 -0.84 -12.65
CA ASN A 26 -3.90 -1.02 -11.74
C ASN A 26 -3.79 -0.17 -10.46
N ILE A 27 -2.77 0.66 -10.32
CA ILE A 27 -2.51 1.41 -9.09
C ILE A 27 -3.69 2.30 -8.69
N THR A 28 -4.37 2.91 -9.65
CA THR A 28 -5.53 3.76 -9.38
C THR A 28 -6.75 2.98 -8.92
N VAL A 29 -6.85 1.71 -9.33
CA VAL A 29 -7.94 0.82 -8.92
C VAL A 29 -7.78 0.39 -7.46
N ILE A 30 -6.53 0.13 -7.04
CA ILE A 30 -6.22 -0.37 -5.69
C ILE A 30 -5.94 0.74 -4.69
N SER A 31 -5.84 1.99 -5.13
CA SER A 31 -5.63 3.14 -4.25
C SER A 31 -6.94 3.54 -3.57
N PRO A 32 -6.89 3.95 -2.29
CA PRO A 32 -8.09 4.41 -1.60
C PRO A 32 -8.60 5.73 -2.19
N PRO A 33 -9.90 6.04 -2.04
CA PRO A 33 -10.45 7.31 -2.53
C PRO A 33 -9.94 8.52 -1.73
N PHE A 34 -9.46 8.31 -0.52
CA PHE A 34 -8.87 9.35 0.32
C PHE A 34 -7.77 8.74 1.20
N PRO A 35 -6.59 9.40 1.35
CA PRO A 35 -6.19 10.63 0.69
C PRO A 35 -6.04 10.47 -0.83
N VAL A 36 -6.21 11.55 -1.57
CA VAL A 36 -6.09 11.52 -3.03
C VAL A 36 -4.62 11.35 -3.41
N VAL A 37 -4.36 10.37 -4.26
CA VAL A 37 -3.02 10.05 -4.75
C VAL A 37 -2.89 10.56 -6.17
N SER A 38 -1.78 11.25 -6.46
CA SER A 38 -1.51 11.81 -7.78
C SER A 38 -0.01 11.79 -8.11
N ASP A 39 0.35 12.14 -9.34
CA ASP A 39 1.74 12.22 -9.81
C ASP A 39 2.54 10.94 -9.52
N ILE A 40 1.95 9.80 -9.81
CA ILE A 40 2.51 8.49 -9.48
C ILE A 40 3.60 8.12 -10.49
N LYS A 41 4.80 7.83 -9.99
CA LYS A 41 5.91 7.33 -10.80
C LYS A 41 6.45 6.06 -10.17
N MET A 42 6.58 5.03 -10.96
CA MET A 42 7.05 3.72 -10.52
C MET A 42 8.28 3.31 -11.32
N SER A 43 9.25 2.69 -10.64
CA SER A 43 10.54 2.34 -11.25
C SER A 43 10.49 1.11 -12.16
N SER A 44 9.45 0.30 -12.06
CA SER A 44 9.29 -0.89 -12.89
C SER A 44 7.83 -1.31 -13.03
N ASN A 45 7.54 -2.12 -14.06
CA ASN A 45 6.26 -2.79 -14.25
C ASN A 45 6.54 -4.20 -14.80
N PRO A 46 6.13 -5.28 -14.11
CA PRO A 46 5.47 -5.27 -12.81
C PRO A 46 6.38 -4.81 -11.66
N LEU A 47 5.77 -4.46 -10.53
CA LEU A 47 6.52 -4.14 -9.33
C LEU A 47 7.23 -5.39 -8.82
N ALA A 48 8.45 -5.23 -8.34
CA ALA A 48 9.25 -6.31 -7.79
C ALA A 48 9.96 -5.80 -6.54
N LYS A 49 10.58 -6.71 -5.79
CA LYS A 49 11.39 -6.30 -4.63
C LYS A 49 12.46 -5.29 -5.06
N GLY A 50 12.50 -4.16 -4.37
CA GLY A 50 13.40 -3.05 -4.69
C GLY A 50 12.80 -1.99 -5.60
N SER A 51 11.64 -2.23 -6.21
CA SER A 51 10.93 -1.21 -6.99
C SER A 51 10.53 -0.04 -6.11
N THR A 52 10.56 1.17 -6.65
CA THR A 52 10.18 2.39 -5.94
C THR A 52 8.92 2.99 -6.51
N VAL A 53 8.14 3.62 -5.63
CA VAL A 53 6.92 4.34 -5.98
C VAL A 53 7.04 5.75 -5.41
N ASP A 54 6.99 6.75 -6.29
CA ASP A 54 7.00 8.16 -5.95
C ASP A 54 5.62 8.71 -6.26
N LEU A 55 4.96 9.29 -5.26
CA LEU A 55 3.63 9.83 -5.44
C LEU A 55 3.40 11.06 -4.58
N THR A 56 2.33 11.80 -4.92
CA THR A 56 1.86 12.94 -4.14
C THR A 56 0.57 12.53 -3.44
N VAL A 57 0.53 12.76 -2.14
CA VAL A 57 -0.67 12.54 -1.31
C VAL A 57 -1.29 13.88 -0.99
N SER A 58 -2.56 14.04 -1.30
CA SER A 58 -3.31 15.26 -1.03
C SER A 58 -4.24 15.05 0.15
N PHE A 59 -4.04 15.84 1.19
CA PHE A 59 -4.93 15.93 2.34
C PHE A 59 -5.80 17.18 2.19
N ILE A 60 -6.78 17.36 3.06
CA ILE A 60 -7.71 18.50 2.97
C ILE A 60 -6.99 19.85 2.91
N LEU A 61 -5.95 20.03 3.73
CA LEU A 61 -5.26 21.30 3.89
C LEU A 61 -3.90 21.38 3.22
N PHE A 62 -3.33 20.26 2.77
CA PHE A 62 -1.96 20.26 2.25
C PHE A 62 -1.69 19.04 1.37
N LYS A 63 -0.58 19.12 0.62
CA LYS A 63 -0.04 18.02 -0.19
C LYS A 63 1.34 17.66 0.30
N MET A 64 1.70 16.39 0.21
CA MET A 64 3.02 15.90 0.59
C MET A 64 3.53 14.88 -0.41
N LYS A 65 4.84 14.86 -0.59
CA LYS A 65 5.51 13.80 -1.35
C LYS A 65 5.61 12.55 -0.49
N TRP A 66 5.40 11.39 -1.13
CA TRP A 66 5.50 10.10 -0.47
C TRP A 66 6.33 9.18 -1.35
N PHE A 67 7.45 8.73 -0.81
CA PHE A 67 8.38 7.86 -1.51
C PHE A 67 8.42 6.51 -0.82
N LEU A 68 8.01 5.48 -1.56
CA LEU A 68 7.87 4.11 -1.04
C LEU A 68 8.81 3.17 -1.80
N GLU A 69 9.19 2.10 -1.13
CA GLU A 69 9.90 0.97 -1.75
C GLU A 69 9.08 -0.29 -1.55
N VAL A 70 8.98 -1.11 -2.59
CA VAL A 70 8.49 -2.47 -2.47
C VAL A 70 9.61 -3.27 -1.82
N SER A 71 9.55 -3.42 -0.49
CA SER A 71 10.64 -3.97 0.30
C SER A 71 10.64 -5.48 0.38
N GLU A 72 9.49 -6.12 0.13
CA GLU A 72 9.40 -7.58 0.09
C GLU A 72 8.30 -8.02 -0.88
N VAL A 73 8.58 -9.07 -1.62
CA VAL A 73 7.62 -9.77 -2.49
C VAL A 73 7.81 -11.26 -2.27
N LEU A 74 6.79 -11.90 -1.68
CA LEU A 74 6.72 -13.35 -1.57
C LEU A 74 5.63 -13.81 -2.53
N GLU A 75 5.99 -14.62 -3.50
CA GLU A 75 5.12 -14.99 -4.60
C GLU A 75 3.76 -15.51 -4.12
N ASN A 76 2.68 -14.95 -4.68
CA ASN A 76 1.30 -15.27 -4.37
C ASN A 76 0.89 -15.07 -2.89
N SER A 77 1.75 -14.48 -2.06
CA SER A 77 1.51 -14.41 -0.61
C SER A 77 1.60 -13.02 -0.03
N LEU A 78 2.59 -12.22 -0.44
CA LEU A 78 2.85 -10.94 0.22
C LEU A 78 3.49 -9.92 -0.73
N VAL A 79 3.00 -8.70 -0.66
CA VAL A 79 3.68 -7.51 -1.19
C VAL A 79 3.77 -6.52 -0.05
N ARG A 80 4.98 -6.07 0.27
CA ARG A 80 5.23 -5.12 1.35
C ARG A 80 5.77 -3.82 0.80
N ASP A 81 5.13 -2.72 1.17
CA ASP A 81 5.56 -1.37 0.87
C ASP A 81 6.11 -0.71 2.12
N THR A 82 7.31 -0.14 2.03
CA THR A 82 7.93 0.57 3.15
C THR A 82 8.19 2.02 2.76
N GLN A 83 7.80 2.95 3.61
CA GLN A 83 8.11 4.35 3.38
C GLN A 83 9.59 4.61 3.54
N LEU A 84 10.20 5.23 2.52
CA LEU A 84 11.56 5.75 2.57
C LEU A 84 11.56 7.22 3.01
N ARG A 85 10.62 7.99 2.48
CA ARG A 85 10.40 9.39 2.85
C ARG A 85 8.93 9.71 2.71
N GLY A 86 8.38 10.47 3.65
CA GLY A 86 6.97 10.83 3.59
C GLY A 86 6.45 11.38 4.91
N PRO A 87 5.11 11.45 5.05
CA PRO A 87 4.47 12.10 6.19
C PRO A 87 4.63 11.37 7.52
N PHE A 88 4.95 10.10 7.51
CA PHE A 88 5.05 9.29 8.73
C PHE A 88 6.49 9.15 9.21
N LYS A 89 6.69 8.93 10.51
CA LYS A 89 8.00 8.54 11.04
C LYS A 89 8.35 7.12 10.66
N TYR A 90 7.31 6.27 10.55
CA TYR A 90 7.44 4.88 10.15
C TYR A 90 6.16 4.47 9.45
N TRP A 91 6.27 3.74 8.34
CA TRP A 91 5.14 3.23 7.58
C TRP A 91 5.55 1.96 6.87
N VAL A 92 4.83 0.87 7.15
CA VAL A 92 4.96 -0.40 6.45
C VAL A 92 3.57 -0.93 6.16
N HIS A 93 3.29 -1.22 4.90
CA HIS A 93 2.01 -1.73 4.46
C HIS A 93 2.20 -3.11 3.84
N ASP A 94 1.58 -4.13 4.43
CA ASP A 94 1.56 -5.49 3.93
C ASP A 94 0.25 -5.76 3.20
N HIS A 95 0.36 -6.23 1.95
CA HIS A 95 -0.74 -6.82 1.20
C HIS A 95 -0.56 -8.32 1.27
N ILE A 96 -1.44 -9.01 1.98
CA ILE A 96 -1.34 -10.45 2.25
C ILE A 96 -2.42 -11.18 1.46
N PHE A 97 -2.04 -12.24 0.75
CA PHE A 97 -2.91 -13.02 -0.12
C PHE A 97 -2.97 -14.46 0.38
N GLU A 98 -4.16 -14.91 0.75
CA GLU A 98 -4.38 -16.26 1.26
C GLU A 98 -5.43 -16.98 0.42
N GLU A 99 -5.14 -18.21 0.01
CA GLU A 99 -6.12 -19.03 -0.69
C GLU A 99 -7.20 -19.49 0.28
N ILE A 100 -8.46 -19.30 -0.12
CA ILE A 100 -9.62 -19.77 0.62
C ILE A 100 -10.55 -20.55 -0.31
N PRO A 101 -11.49 -21.34 0.21
CA PRO A 101 -12.47 -21.98 -0.66
C PRO A 101 -13.23 -20.95 -1.49
N GLY A 102 -13.19 -21.10 -2.81
CA GLY A 102 -13.90 -20.21 -3.75
C GLY A 102 -13.22 -18.90 -4.09
N GLY A 103 -11.98 -18.66 -3.62
CA GLY A 103 -11.30 -17.42 -3.95
C GLY A 103 -10.06 -17.13 -3.13
N THR A 104 -9.87 -15.85 -2.83
CA THR A 104 -8.70 -15.35 -2.10
C THR A 104 -9.14 -14.41 -1.00
N ARG A 105 -8.54 -14.56 0.18
CA ARG A 105 -8.62 -13.55 1.24
C ARG A 105 -7.44 -12.61 1.11
N MET A 106 -7.72 -11.36 0.87
CA MET A 106 -6.71 -10.31 0.85
C MET A 106 -6.79 -9.49 2.13
N THR A 107 -5.67 -9.39 2.82
CA THR A 107 -5.55 -8.62 4.05
C THR A 107 -4.58 -7.47 3.83
N ASP A 108 -5.03 -6.27 4.14
CA ASP A 108 -4.16 -5.09 4.21
C ASP A 108 -3.84 -4.83 5.68
N GLU A 109 -2.55 -4.77 5.99
CA GLU A 109 -2.08 -4.49 7.34
C GLU A 109 -1.08 -3.35 7.28
N VAL A 110 -1.35 -2.28 8.01
CA VAL A 110 -0.48 -1.11 8.07
C VAL A 110 0.05 -0.95 9.49
N ARG A 111 1.37 -0.84 9.63
CA ARG A 111 2.04 -0.50 10.87
C ARG A 111 2.70 0.85 10.68
N PHE A 112 2.45 1.78 11.59
CA PHE A 112 2.92 3.14 11.39
C PHE A 112 3.15 3.90 12.70
N ILE A 113 3.96 4.96 12.59
CA ILE A 113 4.16 5.95 13.64
C ILE A 113 3.82 7.32 13.05
N PRO A 114 2.81 8.04 13.58
CA PRO A 114 2.44 9.36 13.09
C PRO A 114 3.58 10.38 13.25
N PRO A 115 3.63 11.43 12.39
CA PRO A 115 4.74 12.37 12.38
C PRO A 115 4.82 13.27 13.61
N PHE A 116 3.70 13.64 14.24
CA PHE A 116 3.63 14.62 15.30
C PHE A 116 2.92 14.08 16.55
N GLY A 117 3.15 12.82 16.89
CA GLY A 117 2.47 12.18 18.01
C GLY A 117 0.95 12.23 17.84
N ILE A 118 0.24 12.78 18.83
CA ILE A 118 -1.22 12.85 18.79
C ILE A 118 -1.74 13.73 17.64
N LEU A 119 -1.00 14.78 17.27
CA LEU A 119 -1.38 15.64 16.14
C LEU A 119 -1.31 14.87 14.82
N GLY A 120 -0.38 13.91 14.70
CA GLY A 120 -0.29 13.05 13.54
C GLY A 120 -1.52 12.17 13.36
N LEU A 121 -2.16 11.75 14.46
CA LEU A 121 -3.38 10.95 14.40
C LEU A 121 -4.54 11.73 13.80
N LEU A 122 -4.59 13.04 13.98
CA LEU A 122 -5.64 13.89 13.41
C LEU A 122 -5.49 14.07 11.89
N ALA A 123 -4.34 13.75 11.33
CA ALA A 123 -4.10 13.80 9.88
C ALA A 123 -4.49 12.51 9.16
N LEU A 124 -4.84 11.46 9.88
CA LEU A 124 -5.27 10.19 9.28
C LEU A 124 -6.70 10.29 8.77
N PRO A 125 -6.97 9.71 7.58
CA PRO A 125 -8.32 9.65 7.04
C PRO A 125 -9.24 8.72 7.84
#